data_545f82c539de013a39715b19d85f153f
#
_entry.id   545f82c539de013a39715b19d85f153f
#
_cell.length_a   1.000
_cell.length_b   1.000
_cell.length_c   1.000
_cell.angle_alpha   90.00
_cell.angle_beta   90.00
_cell.angle_gamma   90.00
#
_symmetry.space_group_name_H-M   'P 1'
#
loop_
_entity.id
_entity.type
_entity.pdbx_description
1 polymer ?
#
loop_
_entity_poly.entity_id
_entity_poly.type
_entity_poly.pdbx_seq_one_letter_code
_entity_poly.pdbx_strand_id
1 'polypeptide(L)'
;METQELRDVGLKVTLPRMKILEIMERETNERHLNAEQVYKILLSENEEIGLATIYRVLTQFEAAGLVSRHHFEGGNSVFELNKGQHHDHLVCVKCGQVDELTDDIIEDRQNQIAKGLGYDLTDHSLYLYGLCPNCK
;
A
#
# COMPACT_ATOMS: atom_id res chain seq x y z
N MET A 1 -8.15 -0.74 16.63
CA MET A 1 -7.04 -1.22 17.46
C MET A 1 -6.39 -2.43 16.82
N GLU A 2 -5.08 -2.43 16.80
CA GLU A 2 -4.29 -3.41 16.06
C GLU A 2 -4.58 -4.84 16.45
N THR A 3 -4.77 -5.08 17.75
CA THR A 3 -5.04 -6.41 18.25
C THR A 3 -6.31 -7.01 17.65
N GLN A 4 -7.39 -6.21 17.61
CA GLN A 4 -8.65 -6.65 17.08
C GLN A 4 -8.59 -6.83 15.56
N GLU A 5 -7.91 -5.93 14.87
CA GLU A 5 -7.76 -6.02 13.42
C GLU A 5 -7.01 -7.29 13.00
N LEU A 6 -5.97 -7.67 13.76
CA LEU A 6 -5.24 -8.91 13.49
C LEU A 6 -6.14 -10.13 13.69
N ARG A 7 -6.91 -10.14 14.76
CA ARG A 7 -7.83 -11.26 15.04
C ARG A 7 -8.93 -11.37 13.99
N ASP A 8 -9.43 -10.25 13.54
CA ASP A 8 -10.53 -10.22 12.57
C ASP A 8 -10.14 -10.86 11.23
N VAL A 9 -8.86 -10.81 10.87
CA VAL A 9 -8.37 -11.44 9.64
C VAL A 9 -7.71 -12.79 9.88
N GLY A 10 -7.84 -13.33 11.10
CA GLY A 10 -7.34 -14.67 11.43
C GLY A 10 -5.85 -14.74 11.73
N LEU A 11 -5.21 -13.61 12.02
CA LEU A 11 -3.79 -13.59 12.34
C LEU A 11 -3.58 -13.58 13.86
N LYS A 12 -2.59 -14.36 14.29
CA LYS A 12 -2.18 -14.40 15.67
C LYS A 12 -1.55 -13.06 16.07
N VAL A 13 -1.89 -12.57 17.27
CA VAL A 13 -1.32 -11.33 17.80
C VAL A 13 0.10 -11.59 18.27
N THR A 14 1.06 -10.92 17.67
CA THR A 14 2.47 -10.96 18.05
C THR A 14 3.00 -9.53 18.13
N LEU A 15 4.08 -9.32 18.88
CA LEU A 15 4.65 -7.98 19.01
C LEU A 15 5.10 -7.39 17.66
N PRO A 16 5.82 -8.13 16.80
CA PRO A 16 6.18 -7.58 15.49
C PRO A 16 4.97 -7.19 14.66
N ARG A 17 3.93 -8.01 14.62
CA ARG A 17 2.71 -7.72 13.87
C ARG A 17 2.02 -6.47 14.39
N MET A 18 1.90 -6.33 15.71
CA MET A 18 1.28 -5.15 16.32
C MET A 18 2.04 -3.87 16.01
N LYS A 19 3.37 -3.91 16.13
CA LYS A 19 4.20 -2.74 15.89
C LYS A 19 4.18 -2.31 14.43
N ILE A 20 4.25 -3.25 13.51
CA ILE A 20 4.22 -2.95 12.08
C ILE A 20 2.86 -2.40 11.67
N LEU A 21 1.77 -3.00 12.14
CA LEU A 21 0.43 -2.51 11.84
C LEU A 21 0.22 -1.10 12.38
N GLU A 22 0.70 -0.83 13.59
CA GLU A 22 0.62 0.52 14.18
C GLU A 22 1.34 1.56 13.29
N ILE A 23 2.52 1.22 12.79
CA ILE A 23 3.24 2.13 11.89
C ILE A 23 2.46 2.35 10.59
N MET A 24 1.93 1.27 10.02
CA MET A 24 1.13 1.39 8.81
C MET A 24 -0.08 2.29 9.00
N GLU A 25 -0.74 2.21 10.15
CA GLU A 25 -1.91 3.02 10.45
C GLU A 25 -1.60 4.50 10.59
N ARG A 26 -0.49 4.86 11.24
CA ARG A 26 -0.18 6.27 11.47
C ARG A 26 0.55 6.94 10.31
N GLU A 27 1.24 6.17 9.46
CA GLU A 27 2.04 6.74 8.37
C GLU A 27 1.36 6.69 7.02
N THR A 28 0.28 5.95 6.88
CA THR A 28 -0.34 5.67 5.58
C THR A 28 -1.45 6.60 5.15
N ASN A 29 -1.76 7.64 5.93
CA ASN A 29 -2.78 8.60 5.50
C ASN A 29 -2.38 9.30 4.20
N GLU A 30 -1.08 9.48 3.98
CA GLU A 30 -0.56 10.15 2.80
C GLU A 30 0.65 9.45 2.21
N ARG A 31 1.01 8.27 2.73
CA ARG A 31 2.24 7.58 2.34
C ARG A 31 2.02 6.10 2.07
N HIS A 32 2.80 5.64 1.12
CA HIS A 32 2.98 4.21 0.86
C HIS A 32 4.38 3.86 1.34
N LEU A 33 4.49 2.82 2.17
CA LEU A 33 5.75 2.47 2.81
C LEU A 33 6.33 1.19 2.22
N ASN A 34 7.64 1.19 1.96
CA ASN A 34 8.35 -0.05 1.68
C ASN A 34 8.87 -0.66 3.00
N ALA A 35 9.36 -1.90 2.93
CA ALA A 35 9.82 -2.59 4.14
C ALA A 35 11.00 -1.88 4.80
N GLU A 36 11.88 -1.28 4.01
CA GLU A 36 13.04 -0.56 4.54
C GLU A 36 12.64 0.70 5.31
N GLN A 37 11.61 1.41 4.83
CA GLN A 37 11.08 2.56 5.54
C GLN A 37 10.47 2.16 6.88
N VAL A 38 9.73 1.06 6.91
CA VAL A 38 9.19 0.51 8.16
C VAL A 38 10.33 0.16 9.12
N TYR A 39 11.39 -0.47 8.59
CA TYR A 39 12.56 -0.83 9.37
C TYR A 39 13.20 0.40 10.02
N LYS A 40 13.38 1.47 9.26
CA LYS A 40 13.98 2.71 9.78
C LYS A 40 13.13 3.36 10.86
N ILE A 41 11.81 3.35 10.69
CA ILE A 41 10.90 3.89 11.70
C ILE A 41 11.00 3.08 12.99
N LEU A 42 11.00 1.75 12.89
CA LEU A 42 11.14 0.90 14.07
C LEU A 42 12.46 1.13 14.80
N LEU A 43 13.57 1.25 14.05
CA LEU A 43 14.86 1.55 14.65
C LEU A 43 14.86 2.87 15.40
N SER A 44 14.22 3.89 14.85
CA SER A 44 14.13 5.20 15.49
C SER A 44 13.34 5.16 16.80
N GLU A 45 12.52 4.13 16.99
CA GLU A 45 11.72 3.93 18.19
C GLU A 45 12.29 2.85 19.11
N ASN A 46 13.55 2.48 18.87
CA ASN A 46 14.26 1.46 19.65
C ASN A 46 13.61 0.07 19.60
N GLU A 47 12.94 -0.22 18.50
CA GLU A 47 12.38 -1.55 18.26
C GLU A 47 13.30 -2.31 17.33
N GLU A 48 13.87 -3.41 17.83
CA GLU A 48 14.80 -4.22 17.06
C GLU A 48 14.08 -5.36 16.35
N ILE A 49 13.46 -5.04 15.24
CA ILE A 49 12.81 -6.03 14.38
C ILE A 49 13.56 -6.07 13.05
N GLY A 50 14.05 -7.25 12.68
CA GLY A 50 14.87 -7.40 11.48
C GLY A 50 14.07 -7.21 10.20
N LEU A 51 14.76 -6.77 9.15
CA LEU A 51 14.15 -6.50 7.85
C LEU A 51 13.44 -7.74 7.27
N ALA A 52 14.04 -8.92 7.42
CA ALA A 52 13.43 -10.16 6.94
C ALA A 52 12.09 -10.46 7.66
N THR A 53 12.02 -10.17 8.95
CA THR A 53 10.79 -10.34 9.73
C THR A 53 9.73 -9.36 9.26
N ILE A 54 10.13 -8.11 9.01
CA ILE A 54 9.21 -7.07 8.51
C ILE A 54 8.62 -7.50 7.16
N TYR A 55 9.46 -7.98 6.25
CA TYR A 55 9.00 -8.45 4.95
C TYR A 55 8.00 -9.60 5.09
N ARG A 56 8.30 -10.54 5.97
CA ARG A 56 7.42 -11.69 6.23
C ARG A 56 6.07 -11.23 6.76
N VAL A 57 6.08 -10.30 7.73
CA VAL A 57 4.84 -9.78 8.31
C VAL A 57 4.01 -9.04 7.27
N LEU A 58 4.64 -8.17 6.48
CA LEU A 58 3.92 -7.43 5.42
C LEU A 58 3.33 -8.39 4.38
N THR A 59 4.05 -9.45 4.03
CA THR A 59 3.54 -10.46 3.11
C THR A 59 2.35 -11.21 3.71
N GLN A 60 2.39 -11.50 5.00
CA GLN A 60 1.26 -12.12 5.71
C GLN A 60 0.05 -11.18 5.76
N PHE A 61 0.29 -9.88 5.96
CA PHE A 61 -0.78 -8.88 5.94
C PHE A 61 -1.42 -8.78 4.56
N GLU A 62 -0.60 -8.84 3.52
CA GLU A 62 -1.12 -8.84 2.14
C GLU A 62 -2.01 -10.05 1.89
N ALA A 63 -1.54 -11.24 2.27
CA ALA A 63 -2.31 -12.47 2.10
C ALA A 63 -3.62 -12.45 2.89
N ALA A 64 -3.63 -11.77 4.04
CA ALA A 64 -4.82 -11.64 4.89
C ALA A 64 -5.76 -10.52 4.46
N GLY A 65 -5.36 -9.71 3.47
CA GLY A 65 -6.18 -8.60 2.99
C GLY A 65 -6.07 -7.31 3.79
N LEU A 66 -5.13 -7.23 4.74
CA LEU A 66 -4.93 -6.01 5.54
C LEU A 66 -4.20 -4.93 4.76
N VAL A 67 -3.29 -5.32 3.90
CA VAL A 67 -2.52 -4.37 3.08
C VAL A 67 -2.54 -4.79 1.63
N SER A 68 -2.31 -3.82 0.75
CA SER A 68 -2.06 -4.06 -0.66
C SER A 68 -0.61 -3.76 -0.97
N ARG A 69 -0.03 -4.55 -1.85
CA ARG A 69 1.33 -4.34 -2.34
C ARG A 69 1.26 -3.75 -3.74
N HIS A 70 2.04 -2.72 -3.99
CA HIS A 70 2.16 -2.09 -5.30
C HIS A 70 3.60 -2.16 -5.79
N HIS A 71 3.77 -2.61 -7.03
CA HIS A 71 5.06 -2.65 -7.71
C HIS A 71 5.09 -1.51 -8.71
N PHE A 72 5.73 -0.41 -8.35
CA PHE A 72 5.86 0.71 -9.26
C PHE A 72 7.10 0.56 -10.14
N GLU A 73 7.00 1.03 -11.37
CA GLU A 73 8.11 0.96 -12.30
C GLU A 73 9.34 1.70 -11.76
N GLY A 74 10.50 1.05 -11.80
CA GLY A 74 11.76 1.61 -11.36
C GLY A 74 11.93 1.70 -9.84
N GLY A 75 11.00 1.14 -9.06
CA GLY A 75 11.04 1.25 -7.62
C GLY A 75 10.87 -0.07 -6.90
N ASN A 76 11.01 0.00 -5.58
CA ASN A 76 10.73 -1.11 -4.68
C ASN A 76 9.23 -1.28 -4.50
N SER A 77 8.83 -2.46 -4.04
CA SER A 77 7.43 -2.67 -3.65
C SER A 77 7.08 -1.79 -2.47
N VAL A 78 5.91 -1.16 -2.52
CA VAL A 78 5.36 -0.41 -1.41
C VAL A 78 4.07 -1.06 -0.94
N PHE A 79 3.75 -0.84 0.33
CA PHE A 79 2.58 -1.41 0.98
C PHE A 79 1.70 -0.30 1.52
N GLU A 80 0.39 -0.49 1.45
CA GLU A 80 -0.57 0.43 2.05
C GLU A 80 -1.69 -0.34 2.71
N LEU A 81 -2.29 0.25 3.74
CA LEU A 81 -3.45 -0.35 4.38
C LEU A 81 -4.64 -0.34 3.44
N ASN A 82 -5.38 -1.45 3.43
CA ASN A 82 -6.64 -1.52 2.72
C ASN A 82 -7.73 -0.86 3.55
N LYS A 83 -8.25 0.26 3.05
CA LYS A 83 -9.31 1.01 3.73
C LYS A 83 -10.67 0.82 3.08
N GLY A 84 -10.78 -0.18 2.22
CA GLY A 84 -12.04 -0.53 1.58
C GLY A 84 -12.44 0.35 0.40
N GLN A 85 -11.70 1.40 0.09
CA GLN A 85 -11.95 2.25 -1.06
C GLN A 85 -10.87 2.08 -2.10
N HIS A 86 -11.30 1.92 -3.35
CA HIS A 86 -10.39 1.84 -4.46
C HIS A 86 -9.81 3.22 -4.77
N HIS A 87 -8.53 3.29 -5.04
CA HIS A 87 -7.90 4.50 -5.55
C HIS A 87 -6.77 4.14 -6.50
N ASP A 88 -6.42 5.08 -7.35
CA ASP A 88 -5.33 4.96 -8.29
C ASP A 88 -4.11 5.73 -7.78
N HIS A 89 -2.98 5.60 -8.44
CA HIS A 89 -1.71 6.13 -7.93
C HIS A 89 -1.01 6.96 -8.98
N LEU A 90 -0.43 8.08 -8.53
CA LEU A 90 0.46 8.92 -9.33
C LEU A 90 1.82 8.93 -8.64
N VAL A 91 2.84 8.48 -9.35
CA VAL A 91 4.17 8.22 -8.78
C VAL A 91 5.19 9.17 -9.40
N CYS A 92 5.97 9.83 -8.54
CA CYS A 92 7.12 10.62 -9.02
C CYS A 92 8.28 9.67 -9.26
N VAL A 93 8.76 9.63 -10.50
CA VAL A 93 9.85 8.72 -10.87
C VAL A 93 11.20 9.18 -10.34
N LYS A 94 11.31 10.40 -9.84
CA LYS A 94 12.57 10.93 -9.31
C LYS A 94 12.70 10.72 -7.80
N CYS A 95 11.70 11.15 -7.03
CA CYS A 95 11.78 11.06 -5.56
C CYS A 95 10.97 9.91 -4.97
N GLY A 96 10.13 9.26 -5.76
CA GLY A 96 9.32 8.15 -5.27
C GLY A 96 8.05 8.54 -4.54
N GLN A 97 7.71 9.83 -4.48
CA GLN A 97 6.47 10.27 -3.86
C GLN A 97 5.27 9.64 -4.57
N VAL A 98 4.30 9.21 -3.79
CA VAL A 98 3.08 8.60 -4.32
C VAL A 98 1.88 9.41 -3.85
N ASP A 99 1.08 9.87 -4.78
CA ASP A 99 -0.20 10.50 -4.49
C ASP A 99 -1.34 9.57 -4.91
N GLU A 100 -2.41 9.58 -4.15
CA GLU A 100 -3.59 8.80 -4.48
C GLU A 100 -4.57 9.68 -5.24
N LEU A 101 -5.25 9.09 -6.20
CA LEU A 101 -6.27 9.80 -6.96
C LEU A 101 -7.48 8.92 -7.20
N THR A 102 -8.62 9.56 -7.35
CA THR A 102 -9.86 8.91 -7.75
C THR A 102 -10.54 9.83 -8.75
N ASP A 103 -10.96 9.29 -9.88
CA ASP A 103 -11.60 10.09 -10.92
C ASP A 103 -12.71 9.27 -11.57
N ASP A 104 -13.94 9.75 -11.42
CA ASP A 104 -15.12 9.05 -11.92
C ASP A 104 -15.12 8.94 -13.45
N ILE A 105 -14.58 9.93 -14.14
CA ILE A 105 -14.51 9.94 -15.60
C ILE A 105 -13.60 8.82 -16.09
N ILE A 106 -12.45 8.67 -15.46
CA ILE A 106 -11.50 7.60 -15.80
C ILE A 106 -12.15 6.24 -15.54
N GLU A 107 -12.77 6.07 -14.39
CA GLU A 107 -13.43 4.81 -14.03
C GLU A 107 -14.57 4.46 -14.99
N ASP A 108 -15.41 5.44 -15.31
CA ASP A 108 -16.50 5.24 -16.25
C ASP A 108 -16.00 4.83 -17.63
N ARG A 109 -14.91 5.46 -18.08
CA ARG A 109 -14.32 5.13 -19.37
C ARG A 109 -13.76 3.72 -19.40
N GLN A 110 -13.11 3.30 -18.34
CA GLN A 110 -12.60 1.93 -18.21
C GLN A 110 -13.74 0.91 -18.28
N ASN A 111 -14.84 1.18 -17.58
CA ASN A 111 -16.01 0.33 -17.63
C ASN A 111 -16.61 0.25 -19.03
N GLN A 112 -16.70 1.37 -19.74
CA GLN A 112 -17.20 1.41 -21.11
C GLN A 112 -16.33 0.59 -22.05
N ILE A 113 -15.02 0.69 -21.92
CA ILE A 113 -14.08 -0.07 -22.73
C ILE A 113 -14.25 -1.57 -22.48
N ALA A 114 -14.34 -1.97 -21.21
CA ALA A 114 -14.51 -3.37 -20.85
C ALA A 114 -15.83 -3.92 -21.43
N LYS A 115 -16.92 -3.19 -21.29
CA LYS A 115 -18.22 -3.59 -21.85
C LYS A 115 -18.19 -3.69 -23.37
N GLY A 116 -17.52 -2.75 -24.03
CA GLY A 116 -17.39 -2.78 -25.47
C GLY A 116 -16.66 -4.02 -25.99
N LEU A 117 -15.81 -4.60 -25.16
CA LEU A 117 -15.07 -5.82 -25.49
C LEU A 117 -15.75 -7.08 -24.92
N GLY A 118 -16.90 -6.94 -24.27
CA GLY A 118 -17.63 -8.07 -23.72
C GLY A 118 -17.17 -8.55 -22.34
N TYR A 119 -16.47 -7.70 -21.61
CA TYR A 119 -15.95 -8.04 -20.28
C TYR A 119 -16.85 -7.46 -19.18
N ASP A 120 -16.95 -8.21 -18.09
CA ASP A 120 -17.43 -7.68 -16.82
C ASP A 120 -16.19 -7.30 -16.01
N LEU A 121 -15.97 -6.01 -15.81
CA LEU A 121 -14.78 -5.53 -15.12
C LEU A 121 -14.89 -5.84 -13.62
N THR A 122 -13.93 -6.60 -13.09
CA THR A 122 -13.91 -6.98 -11.68
C THR A 122 -12.99 -6.09 -10.85
N ASP A 123 -11.92 -5.56 -11.45
CA ASP A 123 -10.94 -4.74 -10.76
C ASP A 123 -10.05 -4.06 -11.79
N HIS A 124 -9.31 -3.04 -11.34
CA HIS A 124 -8.27 -2.41 -12.17
C HIS A 124 -7.19 -1.80 -11.29
N SER A 125 -6.02 -1.59 -11.88
CA SER A 125 -4.93 -0.85 -11.25
C SER A 125 -4.44 0.17 -12.25
N LEU A 126 -4.38 1.43 -11.83
CA LEU A 126 -3.90 2.52 -12.68
C LEU A 126 -2.74 3.22 -11.98
N TYR A 127 -1.58 3.22 -12.63
CA TYR A 127 -0.39 3.89 -12.15
C TYR A 127 0.02 4.92 -13.18
N LEU A 128 0.04 6.19 -12.76
CA LEU A 128 0.56 7.28 -13.59
C LEU A 128 1.94 7.65 -13.09
N TYR A 129 2.87 7.91 -14.00
CA TYR A 129 4.25 8.22 -13.67
C TYR A 129 4.61 9.60 -14.20
N GLY A 130 5.28 10.41 -13.39
CA GLY A 130 5.67 11.75 -13.78
C GLY A 130 6.68 12.35 -12.82
N LEU A 131 6.83 13.65 -12.88
CA LEU A 131 7.69 14.41 -11.95
C LEU A 131 6.80 15.27 -11.07
N CYS A 132 6.97 15.15 -9.74
CA CYS A 132 6.19 15.93 -8.80
C CYS A 132 6.60 17.42 -8.86
N PRO A 133 5.80 18.33 -8.27
CA PRO A 133 6.12 19.77 -8.31
C PRO A 133 7.51 20.12 -7.78
N ASN A 134 8.03 19.33 -6.84
CA ASN A 134 9.35 19.59 -6.27
C ASN A 134 10.51 19.02 -7.10
N CYS A 135 10.22 18.19 -8.10
CA CYS A 135 11.24 17.48 -8.87
C CYS A 135 11.35 17.97 -10.32
N LYS A 136 10.38 18.74 -10.78
CA LYS A 136 10.40 19.25 -12.16
C LYS A 136 11.16 20.57 -12.30
#